data_dfeb8f43fff5909c0e124ec197ade6f4
#
_entry.id   dfeb8f43fff5909c0e124ec197ade6f4
#
_cell.length_a   1.000
_cell.length_b   1.000
_cell.length_c   1.000
_cell.angle_alpha   90.00
_cell.angle_beta   90.00
_cell.angle_gamma   90.00
#
_symmetry.space_group_name_H-M   'P 1'
#
loop_
_entity.id
_entity.type
_entity.pdbx_description
1 polymer ?
#
loop_
_entity_poly.entity_id
_entity_poly.type
_entity_poly.pdbx_seq_one_letter_code
_entity_poly.pdbx_strand_id
1 'polypeptide(L)'
;ATATPVVQEDIIKCLEMKHPNIFMSSFNRPNLYYEVRKKDEDIDKDIIKFIKAHEGKTGIVYCMSRRKVELFAEVLKTNGIKAMAYHAGMESGVRAEAQDSFISEDIDVIVATIAFGMGIDKPDVRYVIHYDIPKSLESYYQETGRAGRDGGEGICIAYYCDEDIQKLRKLLQSKNKSNNEREVGRQLLDEITGYATSPICRRKYI
;
A
#
# COMPACT_ATOMS: atom_id res chain seq x y z
N ALA A 1 -13.12 0.19 9.30
CA ALA A 1 -12.27 1.37 9.16
C ALA A 1 -11.13 1.31 10.18
N THR A 2 -9.97 1.82 9.84
CA THR A 2 -8.85 1.98 10.77
C THR A 2 -9.00 3.34 11.43
N ALA A 3 -9.43 3.37 12.67
CA ALA A 3 -9.64 4.61 13.40
C ALA A 3 -8.91 4.57 14.74
N THR A 4 -7.98 5.51 14.93
CA THR A 4 -7.34 5.71 16.25
C THR A 4 -8.37 6.23 17.25
N PRO A 5 -8.12 6.14 18.58
CA PRO A 5 -9.04 6.68 19.58
C PRO A 5 -9.46 8.13 19.33
N VAL A 6 -8.53 8.98 18.93
CA VAL A 6 -8.80 10.38 18.56
C VAL A 6 -9.77 10.50 17.39
N VAL A 7 -9.54 9.70 16.34
CA VAL A 7 -10.43 9.68 15.16
C VAL A 7 -11.80 9.12 15.51
N GLN A 8 -11.91 8.14 16.42
CA GLN A 8 -13.19 7.62 16.90
C GLN A 8 -14.00 8.70 17.60
N GLU A 9 -13.36 9.48 18.49
CA GLU A 9 -14.01 10.61 19.17
C GLU A 9 -14.48 11.68 18.16
N ASP A 10 -13.67 12.00 17.17
CA ASP A 10 -14.04 12.95 16.12
C ASP A 10 -15.22 12.47 15.28
N ILE A 11 -15.25 11.18 14.93
CA ILE A 11 -16.40 10.56 14.22
C ILE A 11 -17.67 10.72 15.05
N ILE A 12 -17.62 10.38 16.34
CA ILE A 12 -18.78 10.50 17.24
C ILE A 12 -19.29 11.94 17.31
N LYS A 13 -18.36 12.91 17.42
CA LYS A 13 -18.69 14.34 17.45
C LYS A 13 -19.27 14.83 16.14
N CYS A 14 -18.59 14.53 15.00
CA CYS A 14 -19.00 15.02 13.69
C CYS A 14 -20.34 14.46 13.22
N LEU A 15 -20.66 13.22 13.62
CA LEU A 15 -21.94 12.58 13.30
C LEU A 15 -23.00 12.79 14.39
N GLU A 16 -22.70 13.59 15.43
CA GLU A 16 -23.60 13.88 16.58
C GLU A 16 -24.24 12.62 17.18
N MET A 17 -23.47 11.53 17.27
CA MET A 17 -23.97 10.25 17.74
C MET A 17 -24.27 10.29 19.24
N LYS A 18 -25.51 9.97 19.59
CA LYS A 18 -25.95 9.81 21.00
C LYS A 18 -25.85 8.35 21.40
N HIS A 19 -24.98 8.04 22.35
CA HIS A 19 -24.76 6.68 22.87
C HIS A 19 -24.42 5.62 21.81
N PRO A 20 -23.36 5.81 20.99
CA PRO A 20 -23.02 4.86 19.94
C PRO A 20 -22.55 3.52 20.54
N ASN A 21 -22.96 2.41 19.92
CA ASN A 21 -22.35 1.12 20.18
C ASN A 21 -21.05 1.01 19.38
N ILE A 22 -19.92 0.84 20.07
CA ILE A 22 -18.59 0.74 19.46
C ILE A 22 -18.15 -0.72 19.47
N PHE A 23 -17.99 -1.30 18.27
CA PHE A 23 -17.43 -2.64 18.09
C PHE A 23 -16.00 -2.51 17.58
N MET A 24 -15.05 -3.02 18.34
CA MET A 24 -13.63 -2.99 17.99
C MET A 24 -13.12 -4.41 17.75
N SER A 25 -12.34 -4.58 16.70
CA SER A 25 -11.61 -5.81 16.42
C SER A 25 -10.10 -5.56 16.50
N SER A 26 -9.32 -6.61 16.73
CA SER A 26 -7.86 -6.54 16.73
C SER A 26 -7.33 -6.10 15.35
N PHE A 27 -6.28 -5.29 15.35
CA PHE A 27 -5.51 -4.97 14.15
C PHE A 27 -4.71 -6.18 13.62
N ASN A 28 -4.56 -7.23 14.43
CA ASN A 28 -3.82 -8.42 14.01
C ASN A 28 -4.58 -9.16 12.89
N ARG A 29 -3.92 -9.33 11.76
CA ARG A 29 -4.36 -10.12 10.61
C ARG A 29 -3.50 -11.39 10.51
N PRO A 30 -3.90 -12.50 11.19
CA PRO A 30 -3.07 -13.71 11.28
C PRO A 30 -2.81 -14.37 9.93
N ASN A 31 -3.68 -14.14 8.97
CA ASN A 31 -3.57 -14.64 7.60
C ASN A 31 -2.61 -13.85 6.70
N LEU A 32 -2.05 -12.73 7.17
CA LEU A 32 -1.10 -11.92 6.41
C LEU A 32 0.34 -12.21 6.85
N TYR A 33 1.22 -12.47 5.90
CA TYR A 33 2.66 -12.52 6.10
C TYR A 33 3.27 -11.19 5.71
N TYR A 34 4.12 -10.61 6.58
CA TYR A 34 4.78 -9.33 6.35
C TYR A 34 6.29 -9.50 6.22
N GLU A 35 6.85 -8.97 5.14
CA GLU A 35 8.28 -9.00 4.84
C GLU A 35 8.77 -7.63 4.42
N VAL A 36 9.99 -7.27 4.85
CA VAL A 36 10.70 -6.11 4.34
C VAL A 36 11.97 -6.60 3.66
N ARG A 37 12.16 -6.22 2.41
CA ARG A 37 13.32 -6.53 1.59
C ARG A 37 14.15 -5.28 1.32
N LYS A 38 15.43 -5.46 1.13
CA LYS A 38 16.31 -4.39 0.66
C LYS A 38 15.92 -4.01 -0.78
N LYS A 39 15.78 -2.71 -1.03
CA LYS A 39 15.59 -2.18 -2.37
C LYS A 39 16.97 -1.89 -2.98
N ASP A 40 17.30 -2.59 -4.05
CA ASP A 40 18.54 -2.44 -4.81
C ASP A 40 18.25 -2.40 -6.32
N GLU A 41 19.30 -2.54 -7.14
CA GLU A 41 19.19 -2.45 -8.61
C GLU A 41 18.41 -3.64 -9.21
N ASP A 42 18.32 -4.77 -8.50
CA ASP A 42 17.63 -5.98 -8.97
C ASP A 42 16.16 -6.06 -8.54
N ILE A 43 15.60 -5.01 -7.92
CA ILE A 43 14.20 -4.99 -7.42
C ILE A 43 13.18 -5.40 -8.50
N ASP A 44 13.33 -4.92 -9.73
CA ASP A 44 12.39 -5.26 -10.81
C ASP A 44 12.41 -6.77 -11.08
N LYS A 45 13.60 -7.39 -11.10
CA LYS A 45 13.77 -8.84 -11.29
C LYS A 45 13.21 -9.64 -10.11
N ASP A 46 13.42 -9.16 -8.88
CA ASP A 46 12.92 -9.84 -7.68
C ASP A 46 11.39 -9.84 -7.66
N ILE A 47 10.74 -8.70 -7.95
CA ILE A 47 9.28 -8.61 -8.04
C ILE A 47 8.74 -9.49 -9.17
N ILE A 48 9.34 -9.47 -10.37
CA ILE A 48 8.92 -10.32 -11.48
C ILE A 48 9.03 -11.80 -11.12
N LYS A 49 10.14 -12.21 -10.52
CA LYS A 49 10.36 -13.59 -10.06
C LYS A 49 9.30 -13.99 -9.02
N PHE A 50 9.00 -13.10 -8.07
CA PHE A 50 7.97 -13.34 -7.07
C PHE A 50 6.59 -13.52 -7.71
N ILE A 51 6.18 -12.62 -8.62
CA ILE A 51 4.87 -12.70 -9.29
C ILE A 51 4.76 -14.00 -10.11
N LYS A 52 5.81 -14.36 -10.87
CA LYS A 52 5.83 -15.61 -11.65
C LYS A 52 5.75 -16.86 -10.76
N ALA A 53 6.35 -16.82 -9.57
CA ALA A 53 6.20 -17.92 -8.60
C ALA A 53 4.79 -18.01 -7.99
N HIS A 54 3.97 -16.96 -8.18
CA HIS A 54 2.59 -16.89 -7.72
C HIS A 54 1.61 -16.73 -8.90
N GLU A 55 1.92 -17.37 -10.03
CA GLU A 55 1.08 -17.35 -11.24
C GLU A 55 -0.38 -17.74 -10.92
N GLY A 56 -1.32 -17.05 -11.55
CA GLY A 56 -2.77 -17.22 -11.30
C GLY A 56 -3.24 -16.64 -9.96
N LYS A 57 -2.40 -15.88 -9.25
CA LYS A 57 -2.79 -15.13 -8.04
C LYS A 57 -2.86 -13.65 -8.34
N THR A 58 -3.87 -12.98 -7.81
CA THR A 58 -4.04 -11.54 -7.99
C THR A 58 -3.26 -10.75 -6.95
N GLY A 59 -2.68 -9.63 -7.38
CA GLY A 59 -1.89 -8.78 -6.50
C GLY A 59 -1.85 -7.31 -6.89
N ILE A 60 -1.37 -6.50 -5.95
CA ILE A 60 -1.23 -5.05 -6.11
C ILE A 60 0.22 -4.68 -5.88
N VAL A 61 0.79 -3.86 -6.78
CA VAL A 61 2.12 -3.27 -6.62
C VAL A 61 1.98 -1.75 -6.47
N TYR A 62 2.33 -1.23 -5.29
CA TYR A 62 2.29 0.21 -5.02
C TYR A 62 3.62 0.87 -5.35
N CYS A 63 3.55 1.95 -6.15
CA CYS A 63 4.68 2.83 -6.47
C CYS A 63 4.36 4.27 -6.06
N MET A 64 5.40 5.04 -5.69
CA MET A 64 5.25 6.41 -5.22
C MET A 64 4.86 7.38 -6.35
N SER A 65 5.33 7.17 -7.58
CA SER A 65 5.14 8.10 -8.69
C SER A 65 4.33 7.50 -9.84
N ARG A 66 3.52 8.34 -10.50
CA ARG A 66 2.74 7.98 -11.70
C ARG A 66 3.63 7.39 -12.80
N ARG A 67 4.78 8.04 -13.07
CA ARG A 67 5.74 7.58 -14.07
C ARG A 67 6.27 6.17 -13.76
N LYS A 68 6.58 5.87 -12.48
CA LYS A 68 7.05 4.52 -12.11
C LYS A 68 5.93 3.49 -12.25
N VAL A 69 4.68 3.85 -11.95
CA VAL A 69 3.51 2.99 -12.15
C VAL A 69 3.40 2.56 -13.62
N GLU A 70 3.43 3.53 -14.55
CA GLU A 70 3.34 3.25 -15.99
C GLU A 70 4.51 2.41 -16.48
N LEU A 71 5.75 2.81 -16.15
CA LEU A 71 6.95 2.09 -16.56
C LEU A 71 6.97 0.66 -16.03
N PHE A 72 6.62 0.45 -14.76
CA PHE A 72 6.68 -0.88 -14.17
C PHE A 72 5.55 -1.79 -14.66
N ALA A 73 4.36 -1.25 -14.94
CA ALA A 73 3.29 -2.01 -15.59
C ALA A 73 3.73 -2.52 -16.97
N GLU A 74 4.42 -1.70 -17.76
CA GLU A 74 4.98 -2.13 -19.06
C GLU A 74 6.10 -3.17 -18.89
N VAL A 75 6.95 -3.04 -17.87
CA VAL A 75 7.97 -4.05 -17.55
C VAL A 75 7.31 -5.39 -17.20
N LEU A 76 6.22 -5.40 -16.43
CA LEU A 76 5.48 -6.62 -16.12
C LEU A 76 4.87 -7.25 -17.38
N LYS A 77 4.23 -6.46 -18.25
CA LYS A 77 3.64 -6.93 -19.51
C LYS A 77 4.70 -7.56 -20.45
N THR A 78 5.85 -6.91 -20.62
CA THR A 78 6.95 -7.44 -21.44
C THR A 78 7.53 -8.73 -20.91
N ASN A 79 7.34 -9.01 -19.62
CA ASN A 79 7.70 -10.28 -18.98
C ASN A 79 6.57 -11.31 -18.96
N GLY A 80 5.47 -11.06 -19.69
CA GLY A 80 4.35 -11.99 -19.84
C GLY A 80 3.36 -12.00 -18.67
N ILE A 81 3.41 -10.98 -17.79
CA ILE A 81 2.49 -10.82 -16.67
C ILE A 81 1.33 -9.92 -17.10
N LYS A 82 0.09 -10.37 -16.90
CA LYS A 82 -1.10 -9.57 -17.16
C LYS A 82 -1.23 -8.46 -16.13
N ALA A 83 -0.76 -7.26 -16.47
CA ALA A 83 -0.74 -6.12 -15.55
C ALA A 83 -1.31 -4.86 -16.18
N MET A 84 -1.93 -4.01 -15.36
CA MET A 84 -2.36 -2.65 -15.77
C MET A 84 -1.88 -1.60 -14.77
N ALA A 85 -1.64 -0.39 -15.29
CA ALA A 85 -1.32 0.79 -14.49
C ALA A 85 -2.60 1.42 -13.94
N TYR A 86 -2.51 2.03 -12.72
CA TYR A 86 -3.61 2.80 -12.14
C TYR A 86 -3.10 3.99 -11.32
N HIS A 87 -3.46 5.20 -11.70
CA HIS A 87 -3.18 6.41 -10.91
C HIS A 87 -4.16 7.54 -11.23
N ALA A 88 -4.28 8.51 -10.34
CA ALA A 88 -5.24 9.60 -10.44
C ALA A 88 -5.05 10.53 -11.67
N GLY A 89 -3.91 10.47 -12.36
CA GLY A 89 -3.64 11.24 -13.57
C GLY A 89 -4.18 10.60 -14.85
N MET A 90 -4.71 9.38 -14.80
CA MET A 90 -5.31 8.70 -15.95
C MET A 90 -6.75 9.17 -16.16
N GLU A 91 -7.24 9.06 -17.39
CA GLU A 91 -8.65 9.32 -17.71
C GLU A 91 -9.58 8.39 -16.92
N SER A 92 -10.77 8.87 -16.60
CA SER A 92 -11.72 8.12 -15.77
C SER A 92 -12.13 6.78 -16.39
N GLY A 93 -12.32 6.75 -17.72
CA GLY A 93 -12.64 5.53 -18.46
C GLY A 93 -11.54 4.46 -18.35
N VAL A 94 -10.27 4.86 -18.55
CA VAL A 94 -9.13 3.95 -18.44
C VAL A 94 -8.96 3.42 -17.02
N ARG A 95 -9.24 4.25 -16.00
CA ARG A 95 -9.23 3.79 -14.61
C ARG A 95 -10.33 2.79 -14.31
N ALA A 96 -11.54 3.04 -14.82
CA ALA A 96 -12.65 2.10 -14.68
C ALA A 96 -12.33 0.76 -15.34
N GLU A 97 -11.82 0.77 -16.58
CA GLU A 97 -11.40 -0.43 -17.29
C GLU A 97 -10.34 -1.22 -16.49
N ALA A 98 -9.31 -0.56 -15.99
CA ALA A 98 -8.27 -1.23 -15.19
C ALA A 98 -8.83 -1.84 -13.90
N GLN A 99 -9.79 -1.16 -13.25
CA GLN A 99 -10.45 -1.66 -12.06
C GLN A 99 -11.35 -2.86 -12.36
N ASP A 100 -12.15 -2.77 -13.41
CA ASP A 100 -13.09 -3.82 -13.82
C ASP A 100 -12.29 -5.06 -14.25
N SER A 101 -11.23 -4.91 -15.06
CA SER A 101 -10.34 -6.00 -15.47
C SER A 101 -9.64 -6.68 -14.29
N PHE A 102 -9.34 -5.93 -13.21
CA PHE A 102 -8.76 -6.53 -12.00
C PHE A 102 -9.79 -7.29 -11.17
N ILE A 103 -11.04 -6.80 -11.12
CA ILE A 103 -12.14 -7.47 -10.41
C ILE A 103 -12.57 -8.75 -11.14
N SER A 104 -12.66 -8.70 -12.49
CA SER A 104 -13.05 -9.83 -13.35
C SER A 104 -11.95 -10.85 -13.61
N GLU A 105 -10.73 -10.61 -13.08
CA GLU A 105 -9.56 -11.49 -13.24
C GLU A 105 -9.00 -11.56 -14.67
N ASP A 106 -9.32 -10.59 -15.52
CA ASP A 106 -8.72 -10.43 -16.84
C ASP A 106 -7.23 -10.08 -16.74
N ILE A 107 -6.85 -9.41 -15.64
CA ILE A 107 -5.48 -9.12 -15.26
C ILE A 107 -5.16 -9.66 -13.85
N ASP A 108 -3.91 -10.05 -13.67
CA ASP A 108 -3.42 -10.60 -12.40
C ASP A 108 -2.89 -9.51 -11.46
N VAL A 109 -2.34 -8.42 -12.03
CA VAL A 109 -1.61 -7.40 -11.28
C VAL A 109 -2.09 -5.99 -11.61
N ILE A 110 -2.38 -5.22 -10.57
CA ILE A 110 -2.49 -3.76 -10.68
C ILE A 110 -1.18 -3.13 -10.17
N VAL A 111 -0.54 -2.31 -11.00
CA VAL A 111 0.53 -1.42 -10.56
C VAL A 111 -0.06 -0.03 -10.32
N ALA A 112 0.02 0.48 -9.11
CA ALA A 112 -0.74 1.67 -8.74
C ALA A 112 -0.01 2.64 -7.83
N THR A 113 -0.47 3.89 -7.81
CA THR A 113 -0.25 4.80 -6.69
C THR A 113 -1.31 4.55 -5.60
N ILE A 114 -1.18 5.23 -4.44
CA ILE A 114 -2.19 5.21 -3.36
C ILE A 114 -3.61 5.57 -3.82
N ALA A 115 -3.78 6.08 -5.04
CA ALA A 115 -5.10 6.36 -5.62
C ALA A 115 -5.93 5.10 -5.88
N PHE A 116 -5.27 3.93 -6.02
CA PHE A 116 -5.94 2.64 -6.12
C PHE A 116 -6.23 2.10 -4.72
N GLY A 117 -7.48 2.14 -4.36
CA GLY A 117 -7.80 1.59 -3.06
C GLY A 117 -9.13 2.01 -2.47
N MET A 118 -9.54 3.26 -2.55
CA MET A 118 -10.87 3.66 -2.08
C MET A 118 -11.93 3.03 -2.98
N GLY A 119 -12.83 2.24 -2.39
CA GLY A 119 -13.92 1.58 -3.12
C GLY A 119 -13.55 0.26 -3.83
N ILE A 120 -12.30 -0.21 -3.71
CA ILE A 120 -11.91 -1.52 -4.25
C ILE A 120 -12.22 -2.60 -3.22
N ASP A 121 -13.14 -3.49 -3.56
CA ASP A 121 -13.51 -4.64 -2.75
C ASP A 121 -13.31 -5.95 -3.52
N LYS A 122 -12.03 -6.32 -3.72
CA LYS A 122 -11.63 -7.63 -4.21
C LYS A 122 -11.13 -8.44 -3.01
N PRO A 123 -11.85 -9.49 -2.59
CA PRO A 123 -11.54 -10.20 -1.35
C PRO A 123 -10.29 -11.09 -1.43
N ASP A 124 -9.96 -11.56 -2.59
CA ASP A 124 -8.97 -12.60 -2.88
C ASP A 124 -7.63 -12.08 -3.40
N VAL A 125 -7.26 -10.85 -3.08
CA VAL A 125 -5.91 -10.34 -3.34
C VAL A 125 -4.90 -11.15 -2.53
N ARG A 126 -3.95 -11.81 -3.18
CA ARG A 126 -2.99 -12.72 -2.54
C ARG A 126 -1.69 -12.06 -2.16
N TYR A 127 -1.31 -10.96 -2.80
CA TYR A 127 -0.12 -10.21 -2.40
C TYR A 127 -0.30 -8.71 -2.60
N VAL A 128 0.35 -7.95 -1.71
CA VAL A 128 0.52 -6.50 -1.82
C VAL A 128 2.01 -6.21 -1.71
N ILE A 129 2.57 -5.62 -2.76
CA ILE A 129 3.98 -5.27 -2.84
C ILE A 129 4.11 -3.75 -2.84
N HIS A 130 4.94 -3.22 -1.95
CA HIS A 130 5.35 -1.82 -1.96
C HIS A 130 6.72 -1.73 -2.63
N TYR A 131 6.73 -1.29 -3.90
CA TYR A 131 7.95 -0.98 -4.64
C TYR A 131 8.72 0.17 -3.97
N ASP A 132 7.98 1.13 -3.47
CA ASP A 132 8.45 2.24 -2.66
C ASP A 132 7.75 2.20 -1.31
N ILE A 133 8.50 2.37 -0.23
CA ILE A 133 7.90 2.39 1.11
C ILE A 133 6.94 3.58 1.26
N PRO A 134 5.74 3.38 1.84
CA PRO A 134 4.77 4.45 2.02
C PRO A 134 5.22 5.51 3.04
N LYS A 135 4.48 6.62 3.13
CA LYS A 135 4.84 7.77 3.96
C LYS A 135 4.56 7.58 5.45
N SER A 136 3.77 6.58 5.82
CA SER A 136 3.39 6.29 7.20
C SER A 136 3.07 4.81 7.38
N LEU A 137 3.17 4.35 8.61
CA LEU A 137 2.78 3.00 9.00
C LEU A 137 1.27 2.77 8.83
N GLU A 138 0.46 3.80 9.07
CA GLU A 138 -0.99 3.75 8.85
C GLU A 138 -1.33 3.50 7.37
N SER A 139 -0.70 4.27 6.45
CA SER A 139 -0.89 4.05 5.01
C SER A 139 -0.49 2.63 4.61
N TYR A 140 0.66 2.16 5.10
CA TYR A 140 1.13 0.80 4.88
C TYR A 140 0.12 -0.24 5.34
N TYR A 141 -0.44 -0.08 6.56
CA TYR A 141 -1.43 -0.98 7.11
C TYR A 141 -2.73 -0.99 6.29
N GLN A 142 -3.22 0.19 5.87
CA GLN A 142 -4.42 0.32 5.04
C GLN A 142 -4.24 -0.34 3.66
N GLU A 143 -3.06 -0.20 3.06
CA GLU A 143 -2.73 -0.76 1.74
C GLU A 143 -2.53 -2.27 1.81
N THR A 144 -1.78 -2.76 2.79
CA THR A 144 -1.60 -4.21 3.03
C THR A 144 -2.91 -4.89 3.46
N GLY A 145 -3.80 -4.17 4.12
CA GLY A 145 -5.13 -4.66 4.52
C GLY A 145 -6.05 -5.05 3.36
N ARG A 146 -5.63 -4.80 2.11
CA ARG A 146 -6.34 -5.27 0.89
C ARG A 146 -6.10 -6.75 0.62
N ALA A 147 -4.97 -7.30 1.09
CA ALA A 147 -4.68 -8.71 0.93
C ALA A 147 -5.56 -9.58 1.84
N GLY A 148 -6.00 -10.73 1.34
CA GLY A 148 -6.67 -11.79 2.10
C GLY A 148 -7.90 -11.33 2.88
N ARG A 149 -8.77 -10.51 2.30
CA ARG A 149 -10.02 -10.07 2.95
C ARG A 149 -11.01 -11.22 3.15
N ASP A 150 -10.91 -12.23 2.33
CA ASP A 150 -11.66 -13.48 2.44
C ASP A 150 -11.16 -14.43 3.55
N GLY A 151 -10.13 -14.01 4.30
CA GLY A 151 -9.48 -14.84 5.32
C GLY A 151 -8.39 -15.76 4.76
N GLY A 152 -8.22 -15.85 3.45
CA GLY A 152 -7.14 -16.58 2.80
C GLY A 152 -5.77 -15.94 3.06
N GLU A 153 -4.71 -16.72 2.86
CA GLU A 153 -3.33 -16.25 3.04
C GLU A 153 -3.02 -15.08 2.10
N GLY A 154 -2.30 -14.08 2.63
CA GLY A 154 -1.82 -12.93 1.90
C GLY A 154 -0.38 -12.60 2.24
N ILE A 155 0.40 -12.17 1.24
CA ILE A 155 1.82 -11.82 1.38
C ILE A 155 1.96 -10.32 1.16
N CYS A 156 2.58 -9.63 2.13
CA CYS A 156 2.83 -8.20 2.09
C CYS A 156 4.34 -7.96 2.09
N ILE A 157 4.88 -7.44 0.99
CA ILE A 157 6.31 -7.17 0.83
C ILE A 157 6.51 -5.67 0.72
N ALA A 158 7.43 -5.11 1.50
CA ALA A 158 7.87 -3.73 1.34
C ALA A 158 9.35 -3.70 0.99
N TYR A 159 9.71 -2.99 -0.09
CA TYR A 159 11.09 -2.72 -0.44
C TYR A 159 11.54 -1.42 0.20
N TYR A 160 12.68 -1.46 0.88
CA TYR A 160 13.23 -0.36 1.65
C TYR A 160 14.64 0.00 1.20
N CYS A 161 14.90 1.30 1.04
CA CYS A 161 16.23 1.88 0.97
C CYS A 161 16.22 3.27 1.63
N ASP A 162 17.38 3.69 2.14
CA ASP A 162 17.53 4.99 2.83
C ASP A 162 17.33 6.18 1.87
N GLU A 163 17.67 6.01 0.59
CA GLU A 163 17.49 7.03 -0.44
C GLU A 163 16.03 7.45 -0.61
N ASP A 164 15.10 6.50 -0.51
CA ASP A 164 13.66 6.81 -0.62
C ASP A 164 13.18 7.61 0.59
N ILE A 165 13.65 7.28 1.79
CA ILE A 165 13.36 8.06 3.01
C ILE A 165 13.93 9.47 2.89
N GLN A 166 15.15 9.64 2.38
CA GLN A 166 15.73 10.96 2.16
C GLN A 166 14.93 11.79 1.14
N LYS A 167 14.43 11.17 0.05
CA LYS A 167 13.55 11.85 -0.91
C LYS A 167 12.24 12.30 -0.23
N LEU A 168 11.62 11.44 0.57
CA LEU A 168 10.40 11.76 1.31
C LEU A 168 10.63 12.89 2.31
N ARG A 169 11.74 12.88 3.05
CA ARG A 169 12.13 13.97 3.97
C ARG A 169 12.30 15.30 3.23
N LYS A 170 12.95 15.30 2.05
CA LYS A 170 13.07 16.50 1.21
C LYS A 170 11.70 17.04 0.76
N LEU A 171 10.77 16.17 0.39
CA LEU A 171 9.40 16.57 0.02
C LEU A 171 8.63 17.20 1.20
N LEU A 172 8.89 16.80 2.43
CA LEU A 172 8.30 17.43 3.62
C LEU A 172 8.81 18.84 3.87
N GLN A 173 10.04 19.16 3.44
CA GLN A 173 10.64 20.49 3.60
C GLN A 173 10.14 21.51 2.58
N SER A 174 9.22 21.14 1.67
CA SER A 174 8.70 22.07 0.67
C SER A 174 8.05 23.31 1.31
N LYS A 175 8.20 24.47 0.66
CA LYS A 175 7.76 25.79 1.20
C LYS A 175 6.27 25.90 1.52
N ASN A 176 5.45 25.01 0.96
CA ASN A 176 3.98 25.06 1.07
C ASN A 176 3.42 24.32 2.30
N LYS A 177 4.26 23.83 3.22
CA LYS A 177 3.83 23.10 4.42
C LYS A 177 4.09 23.94 5.68
N SER A 178 3.13 23.93 6.59
CA SER A 178 3.28 24.52 7.93
C SER A 178 4.34 23.77 8.76
N ASN A 179 4.84 24.38 9.81
CA ASN A 179 5.79 23.73 10.72
C ASN A 179 5.19 22.51 11.40
N ASN A 180 3.91 22.55 11.75
CA ASN A 180 3.21 21.43 12.35
C ASN A 180 3.09 20.23 11.37
N GLU A 181 2.71 20.48 10.11
CA GLU A 181 2.65 19.44 9.07
C GLU A 181 4.01 18.79 8.78
N ARG A 182 5.09 19.57 8.87
CA ARG A 182 6.45 19.05 8.72
C ARG A 182 6.85 18.15 9.88
N GLU A 183 6.50 18.56 11.11
CA GLU A 183 6.83 17.78 12.31
C GLU A 183 6.05 16.46 12.35
N VAL A 184 4.73 16.51 12.13
CA VAL A 184 3.89 15.31 12.03
C VAL A 184 4.40 14.40 10.90
N GLY A 185 4.67 14.96 9.72
CA GLY A 185 5.21 14.19 8.60
C GLY A 185 6.56 13.53 8.90
N ARG A 186 7.42 14.17 9.72
CA ARG A 186 8.70 13.61 10.16
C ARG A 186 8.49 12.43 11.11
N GLN A 187 7.61 12.57 12.09
CA GLN A 187 7.26 11.49 13.03
C GLN A 187 6.72 10.27 12.29
N LEU A 188 5.80 10.46 11.34
CA LEU A 188 5.25 9.37 10.52
C LEU A 188 6.33 8.66 9.69
N LEU A 189 7.30 9.41 9.13
CA LEU A 189 8.43 8.82 8.41
C LEU A 189 9.40 8.08 9.35
N ASP A 190 9.59 8.55 10.57
CA ASP A 190 10.45 7.89 11.55
C ASP A 190 9.79 6.57 12.03
N GLU A 191 8.47 6.55 12.19
CA GLU A 191 7.71 5.32 12.52
C GLU A 191 7.85 4.25 11.42
N ILE A 192 7.60 4.59 10.16
CA ILE A 192 7.70 3.61 9.06
C ILE A 192 9.14 3.18 8.82
N THR A 193 10.12 4.07 9.04
CA THR A 193 11.54 3.73 8.98
C THR A 193 11.89 2.74 10.10
N GLY A 194 11.42 3.00 11.32
CA GLY A 194 11.57 2.09 12.46
C GLY A 194 10.96 0.72 12.17
N TYR A 195 9.77 0.67 11.58
CA TYR A 195 9.16 -0.58 11.12
C TYR A 195 10.05 -1.32 10.12
N ALA A 196 10.58 -0.62 9.12
CA ALA A 196 11.36 -1.23 8.05
C ALA A 196 12.72 -1.77 8.53
N THR A 197 13.35 -1.10 9.49
CA THR A 197 14.69 -1.44 9.99
C THR A 197 14.71 -2.28 11.27
N SER A 198 13.56 -2.42 11.93
CA SER A 198 13.44 -3.16 13.19
C SER A 198 13.77 -4.66 13.03
N PRO A 199 14.47 -5.29 13.96
CA PRO A 199 14.69 -6.74 13.99
C PRO A 199 13.50 -7.52 14.57
N ILE A 200 12.51 -6.85 15.17
CA ILE A 200 11.37 -7.51 15.80
C ILE A 200 10.33 -7.98 14.79
N CYS A 201 9.45 -8.88 15.24
CA CYS A 201 8.35 -9.38 14.42
C CYS A 201 7.49 -8.23 13.88
N ARG A 202 7.28 -8.17 12.57
CA ARG A 202 6.54 -7.12 11.87
C ARG A 202 5.12 -6.92 12.41
N ARG A 203 4.42 -8.00 12.77
CA ARG A 203 3.08 -7.94 13.38
C ARG A 203 3.05 -7.29 14.76
N LYS A 204 4.16 -7.36 15.50
CA LYS A 204 4.25 -6.69 16.81
C LYS A 204 4.52 -5.20 16.67
N TYR A 205 5.02 -4.79 15.52
CA TYR A 205 5.33 -3.39 15.25
C TYR A 205 4.08 -2.63 14.77
N ILE A 206 3.24 -3.28 13.96
CA ILE A 206 1.94 -2.75 13.51
C ILE A 206 0.91 -2.86 14.64
#